data_53ec40069ee66a6b8a6fd7500d7a8d0e
#
_entry.id   53ec40069ee66a6b8a6fd7500d7a8d0e
#
_cell.length_a   1.000
_cell.length_b   1.000
_cell.length_c   1.000
_cell.angle_alpha   90.00
_cell.angle_beta   90.00
_cell.angle_gamma   90.00
#
_symmetry.space_group_name_H-M   'P 1'
#
loop_
_entity.id
_entity.type
_entity.pdbx_description
1 polymer ?
#
loop_
_entity_poly.entity_id
_entity_poly.type
_entity_poly.pdbx_seq_one_letter_code
_entity_poly.pdbx_strand_id
1 'polypeptide(L)'
;MRKTALALLIFSNLANASGTLMQEATYANAGTAGAGDGVYTETATAAYTNPATMSHMGESKTTVNTMILDLHMDYKPTDNNGSGSAHTIMPSVGIFHVTQLNEDVHLGLMLGSIGGTAVDYGNDWEGAIGLDEALVTAVQFNPALSFKVTEKVSVGIGAQLNYGILEVKTSGFETDMDGDFAWGFNAGAMYKEDNWSVGLSYRSKLEHEFDVDATTYDMTGPLGGTIEGQTGQVGTDLIFPTIVDLSGSYNINPQLALLSSVQFHKWSDYSETPIYNDAVNSRPLIPQGVTRDWDDVWKFALGTDYQLNANWALKAGFSYETSPQDDPTKQWVDLPVGEQYRYSVGASTHWDDVRIDMFYEFADLGSVDIERSVARINGSFDGHIHFIGANITF
;
A
#
# COMPACT_ATOMS: atom_id res chain seq x y z
N MET A 1 -0.47 -21.67 35.64
CA MET A 1 0.21 -20.55 34.98
C MET A 1 -0.60 -20.23 33.72
N ARG A 2 -1.41 -19.20 33.77
CA ARG A 2 -2.25 -18.78 32.62
C ARG A 2 -1.34 -18.06 31.63
N LYS A 3 -1.18 -18.61 30.45
CA LYS A 3 -0.58 -17.92 29.29
C LYS A 3 -1.63 -16.92 28.80
N THR A 4 -1.46 -15.67 29.17
CA THR A 4 -2.18 -14.57 28.55
C THR A 4 -1.54 -14.36 27.18
N ALA A 5 -2.12 -14.91 26.15
CA ALA A 5 -1.82 -14.58 24.77
C ALA A 5 -2.27 -13.13 24.58
N LEU A 6 -1.31 -12.23 24.44
CA LEU A 6 -1.54 -10.89 23.94
C LEU A 6 -1.86 -11.06 22.44
N ALA A 7 -3.13 -11.30 22.12
CA ALA A 7 -3.62 -11.23 20.76
C ALA A 7 -3.57 -9.75 20.35
N LEU A 8 -2.47 -9.34 19.73
CA LEU A 8 -2.46 -8.15 18.90
C LEU A 8 -3.47 -8.44 17.78
N LEU A 9 -4.64 -7.78 17.85
CA LEU A 9 -5.59 -7.73 16.77
C LEU A 9 -4.96 -6.87 15.65
N ILE A 10 -4.13 -7.51 14.82
CA ILE A 10 -3.67 -6.93 13.57
C ILE A 10 -4.72 -7.32 12.54
N PHE A 11 -5.73 -6.46 12.36
CA PHE A 11 -6.65 -6.57 11.24
C PHE A 11 -6.10 -5.68 10.12
N SER A 12 -5.78 -6.27 8.99
CA SER A 12 -5.35 -5.52 7.82
C SER A 12 -5.85 -6.20 6.58
N ASN A 13 -6.43 -5.44 5.71
CA ASN A 13 -6.91 -5.90 4.41
C ASN A 13 -7.06 -4.73 3.46
N LEU A 14 -6.71 -4.85 2.20
CA LEU A 14 -6.64 -3.71 1.30
C LEU A 14 -6.67 -4.05 -0.18
N ALA A 15 -7.34 -3.23 -0.96
CA ALA A 15 -7.19 -3.18 -2.40
C ALA A 15 -6.78 -1.78 -2.84
N ASN A 16 -5.81 -1.68 -3.72
CA ASN A 16 -5.38 -0.43 -4.36
C ASN A 16 -5.03 -0.65 -5.82
N ALA A 17 -5.24 0.35 -6.64
CA ALA A 17 -4.99 0.28 -8.06
C ALA A 17 -3.51 0.41 -8.47
N SER A 18 -2.59 0.78 -7.56
CA SER A 18 -1.14 0.54 -7.74
C SER A 18 -0.75 -0.81 -7.15
N GLY A 19 -1.48 -1.87 -7.47
CA GLY A 19 -1.24 -3.18 -6.87
C GLY A 19 -1.60 -3.18 -5.38
N THR A 20 -0.74 -3.76 -4.55
CA THR A 20 -0.99 -4.02 -3.13
C THR A 20 -0.40 -2.98 -2.16
N LEU A 21 0.21 -1.88 -2.67
CA LEU A 21 0.86 -0.87 -1.86
C LEU A 21 -0.13 0.18 -1.33
N MET A 22 -0.15 0.40 0.01
CA MET A 22 -0.97 1.40 0.67
C MET A 22 -0.13 2.45 1.38
N GLN A 23 0.09 3.57 0.70
CA GLN A 23 0.92 4.66 1.23
C GLN A 23 0.22 5.45 2.34
N GLU A 24 -1.11 5.49 2.36
CA GLU A 24 -1.94 6.24 3.31
C GLU A 24 -1.68 5.81 4.76
N ALA A 25 -1.36 4.54 4.99
CA ALA A 25 -0.98 4.02 6.31
C ALA A 25 0.37 4.56 6.82
N THR A 26 1.16 5.18 5.95
CA THR A 26 2.51 5.65 6.24
C THR A 26 2.73 7.12 5.90
N TYR A 27 1.68 7.89 5.60
CA TYR A 27 1.82 9.32 5.34
C TYR A 27 2.38 10.06 6.56
N ALA A 28 3.48 10.75 6.34
CA ALA A 28 4.10 11.59 7.33
C ALA A 28 3.28 12.87 7.57
N ASN A 29 2.84 13.52 6.49
CA ASN A 29 2.00 14.71 6.53
C ASN A 29 0.56 14.35 6.13
N ALA A 30 -0.18 13.70 7.03
CA ALA A 30 -1.55 13.28 6.78
C ALA A 30 -2.46 14.46 6.36
N GLY A 31 -3.25 14.26 5.30
CA GLY A 31 -4.13 15.30 4.73
C GLY A 31 -3.55 16.05 3.52
N THR A 32 -2.41 15.61 2.97
CA THR A 32 -1.74 16.24 1.82
C THR A 32 -1.61 15.32 0.60
N ALA A 33 -2.26 14.14 0.59
CA ALA A 33 -2.13 13.12 -0.45
C ALA A 33 -0.68 12.68 -0.72
N GLY A 34 0.17 12.69 0.33
CA GLY A 34 1.60 12.36 0.26
C GLY A 34 2.51 13.47 -0.22
N ALA A 35 1.99 14.69 -0.45
CA ALA A 35 2.81 15.82 -0.85
C ALA A 35 3.75 16.27 0.28
N GLY A 36 5.06 16.34 0.01
CA GLY A 36 6.08 16.77 0.94
C GLY A 36 6.45 15.75 2.03
N ASP A 37 5.99 14.52 1.94
CA ASP A 37 6.21 13.49 2.98
C ASP A 37 7.69 13.21 3.21
N GLY A 38 8.51 13.18 2.16
CA GLY A 38 9.95 12.92 2.26
C GLY A 38 10.79 14.05 2.87
N VAL A 39 10.16 15.17 3.28
CA VAL A 39 10.82 16.29 3.98
C VAL A 39 10.09 16.72 5.25
N TYR A 40 8.99 16.05 5.61
CA TYR A 40 8.21 16.38 6.79
C TYR A 40 8.93 15.95 8.07
N THR A 41 8.90 16.78 9.14
CA THR A 41 9.65 16.52 10.37
C THR A 41 8.81 16.60 11.64
N GLU A 42 7.49 16.81 11.50
CA GLU A 42 6.60 16.97 12.66
C GLU A 42 6.05 15.66 13.22
N THR A 43 6.17 14.55 12.47
CA THR A 43 5.75 13.22 12.91
C THR A 43 6.89 12.21 12.74
N ALA A 44 6.95 11.19 13.59
CA ALA A 44 7.94 10.11 13.49
C ALA A 44 7.71 9.20 12.26
N THR A 45 6.52 9.27 11.64
CA THR A 45 6.18 8.53 10.42
C THR A 45 7.13 8.88 9.26
N ALA A 46 7.65 10.11 9.23
CA ALA A 46 8.60 10.54 8.22
C ALA A 46 9.92 9.73 8.22
N ALA A 47 10.28 9.06 9.32
CA ALA A 47 11.41 8.13 9.36
C ALA A 47 11.23 6.95 8.39
N TYR A 48 9.98 6.56 8.12
CA TYR A 48 9.66 5.55 7.13
C TYR A 48 9.78 6.11 5.71
N THR A 49 9.22 7.29 5.42
CA THR A 49 9.20 7.86 4.06
C THR A 49 10.59 8.30 3.60
N ASN A 50 11.36 8.95 4.50
CA ASN A 50 12.74 9.33 4.25
C ASN A 50 13.54 9.31 5.58
N PRO A 51 14.41 8.33 5.82
CA PRO A 51 15.14 8.22 7.08
C PRO A 51 16.04 9.42 7.39
N ALA A 52 16.43 10.24 6.40
CA ALA A 52 17.23 11.44 6.63
C ALA A 52 16.48 12.54 7.41
N THR A 53 15.14 12.53 7.41
CA THR A 53 14.32 13.52 8.14
C THR A 53 14.52 13.48 9.65
N MET A 54 14.90 12.31 10.19
CA MET A 54 15.05 12.11 11.64
C MET A 54 16.05 13.04 12.29
N SER A 55 17.14 13.42 11.60
CA SER A 55 18.13 14.38 12.09
C SER A 55 17.57 15.78 12.38
N HIS A 56 16.34 16.06 11.97
CA HIS A 56 15.65 17.34 12.14
C HIS A 56 14.40 17.24 13.04
N MET A 57 14.19 16.11 13.75
CA MET A 57 12.99 15.86 14.58
C MET A 57 13.14 16.19 16.07
N GLY A 58 14.35 16.52 16.54
CA GLY A 58 14.63 16.73 17.96
C GLY A 58 15.00 15.45 18.70
N GLU A 59 14.91 15.45 20.05
CA GLU A 59 15.45 14.39 20.89
C GLU A 59 14.69 13.06 20.79
N SER A 60 13.35 13.12 20.80
CA SER A 60 12.50 11.94 20.69
C SER A 60 11.13 12.31 20.16
N LYS A 61 10.54 11.41 19.38
CA LYS A 61 9.20 11.57 18.83
C LYS A 61 8.58 10.20 18.63
N THR A 62 7.36 10.00 19.08
CA THR A 62 6.58 8.78 18.81
C THR A 62 5.29 9.16 18.12
N THR A 63 4.97 8.50 17.02
CA THR A 63 3.71 8.68 16.31
C THR A 63 2.98 7.35 16.23
N VAL A 64 1.70 7.36 16.60
CA VAL A 64 0.76 6.28 16.33
C VAL A 64 -0.13 6.75 15.20
N ASN A 65 -0.05 6.05 14.06
CA ASN A 65 -1.00 6.20 12.96
C ASN A 65 -2.16 5.25 13.18
N THR A 66 -3.36 5.72 12.97
CA THR A 66 -4.58 4.90 12.94
C THR A 66 -5.48 5.35 11.81
N MET A 67 -6.02 4.41 11.07
CA MET A 67 -6.80 4.70 9.87
C MET A 67 -7.88 3.64 9.68
N ILE A 68 -9.01 4.05 9.13
CA ILE A 68 -10.04 3.18 8.55
C ILE A 68 -10.05 3.43 7.05
N LEU A 69 -10.08 2.37 6.31
CA LEU A 69 -10.26 2.32 4.87
C LEU A 69 -11.64 1.72 4.58
N ASP A 70 -12.35 2.31 3.64
CA ASP A 70 -13.65 1.87 3.13
C ASP A 70 -13.53 1.76 1.59
N LEU A 71 -13.33 0.51 1.11
CA LEU A 71 -13.15 0.18 -0.30
C LEU A 71 -14.45 -0.24 -0.93
N HIS A 72 -14.72 0.31 -2.11
CA HIS A 72 -15.78 -0.13 -3.01
C HIS A 72 -15.17 -0.48 -4.37
N MET A 73 -15.49 -1.67 -4.87
CA MET A 73 -15.07 -2.14 -6.18
C MET A 73 -16.23 -2.86 -6.87
N ASP A 74 -16.63 -2.38 -8.03
CA ASP A 74 -17.74 -2.90 -8.82
C ASP A 74 -17.24 -3.42 -10.17
N TYR A 75 -17.62 -4.64 -10.52
CA TYR A 75 -17.46 -5.21 -11.86
C TYR A 75 -18.79 -5.20 -12.62
N LYS A 76 -18.75 -4.69 -13.84
CA LYS A 76 -19.89 -4.61 -14.76
C LYS A 76 -19.58 -5.37 -16.04
N PRO A 77 -20.20 -6.53 -16.27
CA PRO A 77 -20.01 -7.29 -17.52
C PRO A 77 -20.64 -6.58 -18.71
N THR A 78 -20.05 -6.76 -19.89
CA THR A 78 -20.56 -6.15 -21.14
C THR A 78 -21.92 -6.73 -21.57
N ASP A 79 -22.19 -7.99 -21.26
CA ASP A 79 -23.40 -8.72 -21.67
C ASP A 79 -24.48 -8.83 -20.59
N ASN A 80 -24.33 -8.13 -19.47
CA ASN A 80 -25.22 -8.14 -18.29
C ASN A 80 -25.35 -9.48 -17.55
N ASN A 81 -24.37 -10.37 -17.68
CA ASN A 81 -24.32 -11.63 -16.93
C ASN A 81 -23.21 -11.58 -15.86
N GLY A 82 -23.56 -11.84 -14.60
CA GLY A 82 -22.57 -12.06 -13.54
C GLY A 82 -21.79 -10.82 -13.10
N SER A 83 -22.47 -9.70 -12.79
CA SER A 83 -21.82 -8.55 -12.12
C SER A 83 -21.27 -8.95 -10.75
N GLY A 84 -20.17 -8.31 -10.34
CA GLY A 84 -19.55 -8.50 -9.03
C GLY A 84 -19.43 -7.17 -8.29
N SER A 85 -19.51 -7.20 -6.97
CA SER A 85 -19.29 -6.03 -6.12
C SER A 85 -18.60 -6.45 -4.84
N ALA A 86 -17.48 -5.80 -4.52
CA ALA A 86 -16.79 -5.98 -3.27
C ALA A 86 -16.85 -4.69 -2.44
N HIS A 87 -17.20 -4.82 -1.16
CA HIS A 87 -17.21 -3.72 -0.21
C HIS A 87 -16.52 -4.16 1.07
N THR A 88 -15.44 -3.49 1.42
CA THR A 88 -14.60 -3.88 2.54
C THR A 88 -14.22 -2.68 3.41
N ILE A 89 -14.46 -2.79 4.72
CA ILE A 89 -14.08 -1.77 5.71
C ILE A 89 -12.99 -2.34 6.60
N MET A 90 -11.86 -1.62 6.70
CA MET A 90 -10.71 -2.14 7.42
C MET A 90 -9.95 -1.10 8.22
N PRO A 91 -9.52 -1.45 9.45
CA PRO A 91 -8.61 -0.63 10.23
C PRO A 91 -7.15 -0.91 9.85
N SER A 92 -6.32 0.12 9.94
CA SER A 92 -4.86 0.02 9.89
C SER A 92 -4.25 0.77 11.07
N VAL A 93 -3.16 0.23 11.62
CA VAL A 93 -2.40 0.83 12.71
C VAL A 93 -0.92 0.71 12.41
N GLY A 94 -0.19 1.82 12.63
CA GLY A 94 1.26 1.87 12.58
C GLY A 94 1.83 2.60 13.80
N ILE A 95 2.99 2.15 14.27
CA ILE A 95 3.73 2.78 15.35
C ILE A 95 5.11 3.16 14.83
N PHE A 96 5.48 4.41 15.02
CA PHE A 96 6.74 4.99 14.58
C PHE A 96 7.40 5.66 15.78
N HIS A 97 8.69 5.42 15.94
CA HIS A 97 9.47 6.02 17.02
C HIS A 97 10.81 6.50 16.50
N VAL A 98 11.17 7.72 16.84
CA VAL A 98 12.48 8.30 16.55
C VAL A 98 13.10 8.73 17.86
N THR A 99 14.36 8.40 18.08
CA THR A 99 15.13 8.86 19.24
C THR A 99 16.54 9.26 18.84
N GLN A 100 17.01 10.36 19.42
CA GLN A 100 18.38 10.81 19.25
C GLN A 100 19.32 9.94 20.08
N LEU A 101 20.33 9.34 19.45
CA LEU A 101 21.37 8.58 20.14
C LEU A 101 22.54 9.47 20.58
N ASN A 102 22.86 10.48 19.79
CA ASN A 102 23.83 11.53 20.08
C ASN A 102 23.56 12.75 19.16
N GLU A 103 24.37 13.82 19.24
CA GLU A 103 24.16 15.08 18.51
C GLU A 103 24.03 14.90 17.00
N ASP A 104 24.63 13.84 16.43
CA ASP A 104 24.67 13.62 14.98
C ASP A 104 23.88 12.39 14.52
N VAL A 105 23.38 11.54 15.43
CA VAL A 105 22.80 10.25 15.06
C VAL A 105 21.43 10.05 15.71
N HIS A 106 20.43 9.70 14.87
CA HIS A 106 19.09 9.30 15.31
C HIS A 106 18.81 7.86 14.89
N LEU A 107 18.04 7.16 15.74
CA LEU A 107 17.48 5.84 15.48
C LEU A 107 15.98 5.99 15.25
N GLY A 108 15.48 5.40 14.18
CA GLY A 108 14.05 5.26 13.89
C GLY A 108 13.63 3.80 13.92
N LEU A 109 12.42 3.56 14.40
CA LEU A 109 11.77 2.25 14.41
C LEU A 109 10.34 2.42 13.89
N MET A 110 9.93 1.56 12.97
CA MET A 110 8.54 1.49 12.50
C MET A 110 8.05 0.04 12.60
N LEU A 111 6.81 -0.12 13.04
CA LEU A 111 6.06 -1.37 12.97
C LEU A 111 4.63 -1.04 12.53
N GLY A 112 4.19 -1.58 11.40
CA GLY A 112 2.83 -1.34 10.88
C GLY A 112 2.60 -1.97 9.52
N SER A 113 1.39 -1.85 9.01
CA SER A 113 1.06 -2.30 7.67
C SER A 113 1.58 -1.31 6.62
N ILE A 114 2.04 -1.83 5.48
CA ILE A 114 2.48 -1.04 4.32
C ILE A 114 1.63 -1.31 3.09
N GLY A 115 0.78 -2.34 3.14
CA GLY A 115 -0.05 -2.74 2.01
C GLY A 115 -0.80 -4.02 2.26
N GLY A 116 -1.54 -4.42 1.27
CA GLY A 116 -2.36 -5.61 1.24
C GLY A 116 -3.62 -5.42 0.40
N THR A 117 -4.46 -6.45 0.35
CA THR A 117 -5.79 -6.40 -0.27
C THR A 117 -6.73 -7.34 0.45
N ALA A 118 -7.99 -6.98 0.57
CA ALA A 118 -9.08 -7.91 0.83
C ALA A 118 -10.27 -7.52 -0.01
N VAL A 119 -10.71 -8.44 -0.80
CA VAL A 119 -11.90 -8.31 -1.63
C VAL A 119 -12.70 -9.61 -1.51
N ASP A 120 -13.99 -9.47 -1.46
CA ASP A 120 -14.96 -10.56 -1.51
C ASP A 120 -16.04 -10.18 -2.49
N TYR A 121 -15.97 -10.76 -3.70
CA TYR A 121 -16.99 -10.60 -4.75
C TYR A 121 -18.06 -11.70 -4.66
N GLY A 122 -17.85 -12.72 -3.82
CA GLY A 122 -18.60 -13.95 -3.82
C GLY A 122 -18.34 -14.81 -5.07
N ASN A 123 -19.04 -15.92 -5.20
CA ASN A 123 -18.80 -16.92 -6.23
C ASN A 123 -19.80 -16.87 -7.41
N ASP A 124 -20.69 -15.89 -7.45
CA ASP A 124 -21.79 -15.79 -8.45
C ASP A 124 -21.59 -14.60 -9.41
N TRP A 125 -20.34 -14.40 -9.86
CA TRP A 125 -19.99 -13.36 -10.81
C TRP A 125 -19.06 -13.89 -11.92
N GLU A 126 -18.94 -13.17 -13.03
CA GLU A 126 -18.20 -13.62 -14.22
C GLU A 126 -16.72 -13.86 -13.97
N GLY A 127 -16.10 -13.10 -13.07
CA GLY A 127 -14.69 -13.20 -12.71
C GLY A 127 -14.35 -14.26 -11.67
N ALA A 128 -15.32 -15.00 -11.13
CA ALA A 128 -15.15 -15.95 -10.02
C ALA A 128 -14.11 -17.06 -10.28
N ILE A 129 -13.87 -17.38 -11.56
CA ILE A 129 -12.79 -18.32 -11.92
C ILE A 129 -11.39 -17.79 -11.60
N GLY A 130 -11.23 -16.47 -11.56
CA GLY A 130 -9.95 -15.81 -11.25
C GLY A 130 -9.89 -15.32 -9.80
N LEU A 131 -11.05 -14.95 -9.20
CA LEU A 131 -11.13 -14.44 -7.85
C LEU A 131 -12.56 -14.46 -7.31
N ASP A 132 -12.81 -15.16 -6.20
CA ASP A 132 -13.98 -14.98 -5.36
C ASP A 132 -13.63 -14.07 -4.19
N GLU A 133 -12.59 -14.46 -3.44
CA GLU A 133 -12.11 -13.80 -2.24
C GLU A 133 -10.58 -13.79 -2.23
N ALA A 134 -9.98 -12.70 -1.82
CA ALA A 134 -8.55 -12.62 -1.56
C ALA A 134 -8.28 -11.83 -0.29
N LEU A 135 -7.32 -12.32 0.48
CA LEU A 135 -6.72 -11.64 1.61
C LEU A 135 -5.21 -11.60 1.41
N VAL A 136 -4.67 -10.41 1.29
CA VAL A 136 -3.23 -10.15 1.33
C VAL A 136 -2.95 -9.13 2.41
N THR A 137 -1.93 -9.36 3.22
CA THR A 137 -1.51 -8.42 4.26
C THR A 137 -0.01 -8.34 4.30
N ALA A 138 0.54 -7.14 4.46
CA ALA A 138 1.97 -6.93 4.60
C ALA A 138 2.27 -6.05 5.82
N VAL A 139 2.90 -6.66 6.82
CA VAL A 139 3.35 -5.98 8.04
C VAL A 139 4.85 -5.82 8.00
N GLN A 140 5.32 -4.60 8.23
CA GLN A 140 6.73 -4.27 8.14
C GLN A 140 7.29 -3.82 9.49
N PHE A 141 8.49 -4.29 9.80
CA PHE A 141 9.39 -3.70 10.77
C PHE A 141 10.54 -3.01 10.03
N ASN A 142 10.73 -1.70 10.27
CA ASN A 142 11.73 -0.90 9.58
C ASN A 142 12.61 -0.13 10.61
N PRO A 143 13.72 -0.71 11.07
CA PRO A 143 14.75 0.03 11.78
C PRO A 143 15.57 0.89 10.81
N ALA A 144 15.89 2.13 11.21
CA ALA A 144 16.64 3.08 10.39
C ALA A 144 17.57 3.95 11.24
N LEU A 145 18.66 4.41 10.63
CA LEU A 145 19.59 5.37 11.22
C LEU A 145 19.64 6.62 10.34
N SER A 146 19.69 7.78 10.99
CA SER A 146 19.93 9.08 10.35
C SER A 146 21.21 9.69 10.87
N PHE A 147 21.95 10.33 9.98
CA PHE A 147 23.22 10.99 10.27
C PHE A 147 23.13 12.46 9.84
N LYS A 148 23.34 13.36 10.78
CA LYS A 148 23.49 14.79 10.55
C LYS A 148 24.88 15.06 10.02
N VAL A 149 24.98 15.33 8.72
CA VAL A 149 26.26 15.64 8.06
C VAL A 149 26.70 17.09 8.30
N THR A 150 25.70 17.99 8.26
CA THR A 150 25.81 19.41 8.62
C THR A 150 24.49 19.84 9.24
N GLU A 151 24.39 21.10 9.71
CA GLU A 151 23.10 21.64 10.20
C GLU A 151 21.98 21.61 9.14
N LYS A 152 22.35 21.57 7.85
CA LYS A 152 21.40 21.59 6.72
C LYS A 152 21.29 20.30 5.95
N VAL A 153 22.27 19.42 6.06
CA VAL A 153 22.36 18.16 5.30
C VAL A 153 22.29 16.96 6.21
N SER A 154 21.40 16.07 5.94
CA SER A 154 21.32 14.77 6.61
C SER A 154 21.19 13.63 5.58
N VAL A 155 21.61 12.45 5.99
CA VAL A 155 21.45 11.20 5.23
C VAL A 155 20.93 10.11 6.15
N GLY A 156 20.24 9.13 5.61
CA GLY A 156 19.73 8.02 6.40
C GLY A 156 19.72 6.71 5.64
N ILE A 157 19.70 5.61 6.38
CA ILE A 157 19.59 4.25 5.86
C ILE A 157 18.77 3.39 6.81
N GLY A 158 18.00 2.47 6.27
CA GLY A 158 17.19 1.54 7.06
C GLY A 158 17.07 0.17 6.42
N ALA A 159 16.66 -0.81 7.21
CA ALA A 159 16.33 -2.15 6.75
C ALA A 159 14.81 -2.33 6.74
N GLN A 160 14.31 -3.06 5.77
CA GLN A 160 12.92 -3.47 5.64
C GLN A 160 12.81 -4.96 5.94
N LEU A 161 12.06 -5.32 6.98
CA LEU A 161 11.71 -6.70 7.30
C LEU A 161 10.19 -6.80 7.21
N ASN A 162 9.70 -7.49 6.19
CA ASN A 162 8.28 -7.57 5.90
C ASN A 162 7.78 -9.00 6.06
N TYR A 163 6.61 -9.16 6.65
CA TYR A 163 5.90 -10.42 6.72
C TYR A 163 4.60 -10.27 5.94
N GLY A 164 4.51 -11.01 4.83
CA GLY A 164 3.34 -11.11 3.99
C GLY A 164 2.45 -12.27 4.41
N ILE A 165 1.15 -12.11 4.31
CA ILE A 165 0.13 -13.15 4.51
C ILE A 165 -0.72 -13.19 3.25
N LEU A 166 -1.02 -14.40 2.75
CA LEU A 166 -1.83 -14.63 1.56
C LEU A 166 -2.90 -15.68 1.84
N GLU A 167 -4.12 -15.43 1.39
CA GLU A 167 -5.21 -16.38 1.25
C GLU A 167 -6.01 -16.02 0.00
N VAL A 168 -6.30 -16.98 -0.85
CA VAL A 168 -7.04 -16.76 -2.10
C VAL A 168 -8.10 -17.85 -2.28
N LYS A 169 -9.28 -17.41 -2.72
CA LYS A 169 -10.38 -18.30 -3.08
C LYS A 169 -10.91 -17.94 -4.46
N THR A 170 -11.20 -18.95 -5.23
CA THR A 170 -11.80 -18.84 -6.57
C THR A 170 -12.94 -19.84 -6.70
N SER A 171 -13.69 -19.80 -7.79
CA SER A 171 -14.69 -20.86 -8.05
C SER A 171 -14.08 -22.26 -8.31
N GLY A 172 -12.76 -22.37 -8.44
CA GLY A 172 -12.05 -23.62 -8.74
C GLY A 172 -11.22 -24.18 -7.61
N PHE A 173 -10.74 -23.37 -6.70
CA PHE A 173 -9.89 -23.75 -5.57
C PHE A 173 -9.91 -22.73 -4.44
N GLU A 174 -9.47 -23.14 -3.27
CA GLU A 174 -9.15 -22.27 -2.12
C GLU A 174 -7.77 -22.62 -1.59
N THR A 175 -7.06 -21.61 -1.06
CA THR A 175 -5.78 -21.83 -0.36
C THR A 175 -5.98 -21.76 1.15
N ASP A 176 -5.12 -22.44 1.89
CA ASP A 176 -4.94 -22.15 3.30
C ASP A 176 -4.23 -20.81 3.47
N MET A 177 -4.46 -20.12 4.59
CA MET A 177 -3.73 -18.89 4.93
C MET A 177 -2.29 -19.24 5.28
N ASP A 178 -1.34 -18.62 4.58
CA ASP A 178 0.09 -18.80 4.88
C ASP A 178 0.84 -17.47 4.77
N GLY A 179 2.10 -17.46 5.18
CA GLY A 179 2.89 -16.23 5.21
C GLY A 179 4.35 -16.42 4.86
N ASP A 180 4.92 -15.40 4.25
CA ASP A 180 6.31 -15.35 3.84
C ASP A 180 7.02 -14.10 4.36
N PHE A 181 8.37 -14.17 4.47
CA PHE A 181 9.24 -13.08 4.87
C PHE A 181 10.03 -12.51 3.69
N ALA A 182 9.84 -11.23 3.41
CA ALA A 182 10.66 -10.48 2.49
C ALA A 182 11.55 -9.46 3.23
N TRP A 183 12.68 -9.12 2.64
CA TRP A 183 13.58 -8.12 3.19
C TRP A 183 14.08 -7.16 2.11
N GLY A 184 14.40 -5.97 2.54
CA GLY A 184 14.90 -4.92 1.67
C GLY A 184 15.61 -3.84 2.47
N PHE A 185 15.85 -2.70 1.83
CA PHE A 185 16.46 -1.55 2.47
C PHE A 185 15.84 -0.25 1.96
N ASN A 186 16.00 0.81 2.75
CA ASN A 186 15.69 2.17 2.34
C ASN A 186 16.85 3.10 2.66
N ALA A 187 16.97 4.17 1.90
CA ALA A 187 17.98 5.20 2.09
C ALA A 187 17.39 6.57 1.76
N GLY A 188 17.99 7.62 2.30
CA GLY A 188 17.53 8.96 2.00
C GLY A 188 18.57 10.02 2.26
N ALA A 189 18.32 11.18 1.66
CA ALA A 189 19.06 12.41 1.89
C ALA A 189 18.07 13.58 2.02
N MET A 190 18.41 14.58 2.81
CA MET A 190 17.62 15.79 2.98
C MET A 190 18.53 16.99 3.05
N TYR A 191 18.10 18.06 2.39
CA TYR A 191 18.65 19.40 2.55
C TYR A 191 17.56 20.32 3.06
N LYS A 192 17.83 21.06 4.13
CA LYS A 192 16.87 21.94 4.80
C LYS A 192 17.46 23.33 4.99
N GLU A 193 16.74 24.33 4.51
CA GLU A 193 16.94 25.76 4.76
C GLU A 193 15.82 26.31 5.64
N ASP A 194 15.90 27.58 5.99
CA ASP A 194 14.93 28.23 6.89
C ASP A 194 13.51 28.21 6.31
N ASN A 195 13.36 28.38 4.98
CA ASN A 195 12.07 28.51 4.32
C ASN A 195 11.78 27.46 3.25
N TRP A 196 12.67 26.51 3.00
CA TRP A 196 12.44 25.41 2.08
C TRP A 196 13.25 24.16 2.46
N SER A 197 12.79 23.02 1.99
CA SER A 197 13.52 21.78 2.11
C SER A 197 13.29 20.91 0.87
N VAL A 198 14.27 20.07 0.58
CA VAL A 198 14.20 19.04 -0.45
C VAL A 198 14.74 17.74 0.09
N GLY A 199 14.08 16.64 -0.23
CA GLY A 199 14.45 15.28 0.18
C GLY A 199 14.38 14.33 -1.00
N LEU A 200 15.33 13.41 -1.04
CA LEU A 200 15.37 12.30 -1.96
C LEU A 200 15.39 11.01 -1.14
N SER A 201 14.49 10.10 -1.42
CA SER A 201 14.49 8.78 -0.78
C SER A 201 14.39 7.66 -1.81
N TYR A 202 14.94 6.52 -1.43
CA TYR A 202 14.93 5.27 -2.16
C TYR A 202 14.46 4.15 -1.24
N ARG A 203 13.59 3.31 -1.75
CA ARG A 203 13.11 2.09 -1.11
C ARG A 203 13.25 0.95 -2.10
N SER A 204 13.96 -0.12 -1.70
CA SER A 204 14.10 -1.31 -2.55
C SER A 204 12.79 -2.08 -2.62
N LYS A 205 12.63 -2.86 -3.68
CA LYS A 205 11.53 -3.83 -3.77
C LYS A 205 11.54 -4.80 -2.57
N LEU A 206 10.36 -5.32 -2.27
CA LEU A 206 10.15 -6.49 -1.44
C LEU A 206 9.48 -7.56 -2.30
N GLU A 207 9.95 -8.78 -2.22
CA GLU A 207 9.47 -9.91 -3.01
C GLU A 207 9.16 -11.05 -2.06
N HIS A 208 7.89 -11.42 -2.03
CA HIS A 208 7.38 -12.56 -1.28
C HIS A 208 7.19 -13.72 -2.23
N GLU A 209 7.67 -14.89 -1.84
CA GLU A 209 7.51 -16.15 -2.55
C GLU A 209 6.63 -17.07 -1.67
N PHE A 210 5.32 -17.12 -1.96
CA PHE A 210 4.39 -17.93 -1.18
C PHE A 210 4.31 -19.35 -1.74
N ASP A 211 4.36 -20.34 -0.84
CA ASP A 211 4.07 -21.74 -1.11
C ASP A 211 2.93 -22.20 -0.21
N VAL A 212 1.69 -22.00 -0.66
CA VAL A 212 0.48 -22.22 0.14
C VAL A 212 -0.18 -23.56 -0.18
N ASP A 213 -0.71 -24.25 0.83
CA ASP A 213 -1.54 -25.42 0.60
C ASP A 213 -2.87 -24.99 -0.04
N ALA A 214 -3.28 -25.70 -1.10
CA ALA A 214 -4.49 -25.39 -1.85
C ALA A 214 -5.35 -26.63 -2.06
N THR A 215 -6.67 -26.47 -1.98
CA THR A 215 -7.64 -27.53 -2.24
C THR A 215 -8.54 -27.14 -3.42
N THR A 216 -8.53 -27.94 -4.48
CA THR A 216 -9.42 -27.74 -5.62
C THR A 216 -10.78 -28.39 -5.36
N TYR A 217 -11.85 -27.74 -5.85
CA TYR A 217 -13.20 -28.28 -5.70
C TYR A 217 -13.53 -29.38 -6.71
N ASP A 218 -14.56 -30.17 -6.40
CA ASP A 218 -15.13 -31.14 -7.34
C ASP A 218 -15.67 -30.42 -8.59
N MET A 219 -15.33 -30.94 -9.77
CA MET A 219 -15.76 -30.35 -11.03
C MET A 219 -16.50 -31.38 -11.88
N THR A 220 -17.48 -30.91 -12.67
CA THR A 220 -18.11 -31.77 -13.69
C THR A 220 -17.23 -31.80 -14.94
N GLY A 221 -16.71 -32.97 -15.26
CA GLY A 221 -15.91 -33.15 -16.47
C GLY A 221 -16.71 -32.99 -17.77
N PRO A 222 -16.04 -32.76 -18.92
CA PRO A 222 -16.68 -32.53 -20.21
C PRO A 222 -17.60 -33.66 -20.69
N LEU A 223 -17.45 -34.84 -20.14
CA LEU A 223 -18.26 -36.05 -20.47
C LEU A 223 -19.29 -36.40 -19.40
N GLY A 224 -19.55 -35.49 -18.43
CA GLY A 224 -20.56 -35.64 -17.40
C GLY A 224 -20.11 -36.49 -16.18
N GLY A 225 -18.84 -36.79 -16.03
CA GLY A 225 -18.28 -37.43 -14.80
C GLY A 225 -17.81 -36.38 -13.80
N THR A 226 -17.83 -36.70 -12.51
CA THR A 226 -17.21 -35.88 -11.46
C THR A 226 -15.69 -36.05 -11.49
N ILE A 227 -14.95 -34.93 -11.49
CA ILE A 227 -13.51 -34.90 -11.25
C ILE A 227 -13.36 -34.49 -9.79
N GLU A 228 -12.90 -35.40 -8.94
CA GLU A 228 -12.74 -35.13 -7.51
C GLU A 228 -11.69 -34.05 -7.24
N GLY A 229 -11.94 -33.22 -6.23
CA GLY A 229 -11.01 -32.23 -5.72
C GLY A 229 -9.72 -32.87 -5.21
N GLN A 230 -8.63 -32.15 -5.24
CA GLN A 230 -7.32 -32.61 -4.80
C GLN A 230 -6.66 -31.50 -3.98
N THR A 231 -5.90 -31.89 -2.96
CA THR A 231 -5.05 -30.98 -2.20
C THR A 231 -3.63 -31.04 -2.76
N GLY A 232 -2.99 -29.87 -2.86
CA GLY A 232 -1.62 -29.72 -3.32
C GLY A 232 -1.09 -28.36 -2.90
N GLN A 233 0.13 -28.02 -3.33
CA GLN A 233 0.74 -26.71 -3.05
C GLN A 233 0.60 -25.80 -4.26
N VAL A 234 0.35 -24.51 -4.02
CA VAL A 234 0.34 -23.43 -4.99
C VAL A 234 1.39 -22.42 -4.59
N GLY A 235 2.38 -22.20 -5.48
CA GLY A 235 3.33 -21.12 -5.32
C GLY A 235 2.88 -19.88 -6.09
N THR A 236 3.05 -18.69 -5.49
CA THR A 236 2.82 -17.40 -6.15
C THR A 236 3.70 -16.31 -5.54
N ASP A 237 4.06 -15.33 -6.36
CA ASP A 237 4.89 -14.21 -5.91
C ASP A 237 4.03 -12.94 -5.71
N LEU A 238 4.40 -12.16 -4.69
CA LEU A 238 3.85 -10.83 -4.45
C LEU A 238 5.01 -9.83 -4.35
N ILE A 239 4.97 -8.79 -5.18
CA ILE A 239 6.02 -7.78 -5.23
C ILE A 239 5.49 -6.43 -4.79
N PHE A 240 6.19 -5.78 -3.82
CA PHE A 240 6.10 -4.36 -3.58
C PHE A 240 7.24 -3.68 -4.34
N PRO A 241 6.97 -2.65 -5.15
CA PRO A 241 7.94 -2.12 -6.11
C PRO A 241 9.08 -1.36 -5.44
N THR A 242 10.18 -1.20 -6.15
CA THR A 242 11.16 -0.16 -5.85
C THR A 242 10.52 1.22 -5.99
N ILE A 243 10.75 2.10 -5.00
CA ILE A 243 10.24 3.47 -5.00
C ILE A 243 11.40 4.45 -4.90
N VAL A 244 11.39 5.47 -5.75
CA VAL A 244 12.21 6.68 -5.62
C VAL A 244 11.28 7.86 -5.42
N ASP A 245 11.47 8.63 -4.36
CA ASP A 245 10.68 9.82 -4.04
C ASP A 245 11.58 11.06 -4.00
N LEU A 246 11.14 12.11 -4.69
CA LEU A 246 11.68 13.45 -4.59
C LEU A 246 10.60 14.37 -4.01
N SER A 247 10.78 14.79 -2.78
CA SER A 247 9.85 15.65 -2.05
C SER A 247 10.42 17.04 -1.81
N GLY A 248 9.54 18.03 -1.73
CA GLY A 248 9.90 19.41 -1.43
C GLY A 248 8.84 20.14 -0.62
N SER A 249 9.29 21.11 0.16
CA SER A 249 8.45 22.04 0.91
C SER A 249 9.00 23.46 0.75
N TYR A 250 8.10 24.43 0.59
CA TYR A 250 8.45 25.85 0.49
C TYR A 250 7.47 26.71 1.29
N ASN A 251 7.96 27.42 2.30
CA ASN A 251 7.19 28.35 3.10
C ASN A 251 7.07 29.69 2.36
N ILE A 252 5.90 29.98 1.79
CA ILE A 252 5.61 31.27 1.16
C ILE A 252 5.66 32.41 2.18
N ASN A 253 5.15 32.12 3.38
CA ASN A 253 5.16 32.99 4.53
C ASN A 253 5.01 32.12 5.80
N PRO A 254 5.06 32.68 7.03
CA PRO A 254 4.96 31.91 8.26
C PRO A 254 3.67 31.10 8.44
N GLN A 255 2.65 31.36 7.63
CA GLN A 255 1.35 30.70 7.74
C GLN A 255 1.10 29.66 6.62
N LEU A 256 1.77 29.79 5.48
CA LEU A 256 1.46 28.99 4.29
C LEU A 256 2.70 28.29 3.74
N ALA A 257 2.68 26.97 3.74
CA ALA A 257 3.64 26.13 3.04
C ALA A 257 3.01 25.50 1.79
N LEU A 258 3.77 25.42 0.72
CA LEU A 258 3.50 24.60 -0.46
C LEU A 258 4.34 23.33 -0.37
N LEU A 259 3.73 22.22 -0.74
CA LEU A 259 4.28 20.87 -0.63
C LEU A 259 4.21 20.21 -2.00
N SER A 260 5.22 19.41 -2.34
CA SER A 260 5.22 18.63 -3.57
C SER A 260 5.99 17.33 -3.40
N SER A 261 5.58 16.30 -4.14
CA SER A 261 6.31 15.04 -4.28
C SER A 261 6.19 14.52 -5.70
N VAL A 262 7.26 13.92 -6.19
CA VAL A 262 7.29 13.14 -7.41
C VAL A 262 7.87 11.78 -7.06
N GLN A 263 7.10 10.72 -7.28
CA GLN A 263 7.52 9.35 -7.01
C GLN A 263 7.58 8.56 -8.31
N PHE A 264 8.57 7.71 -8.38
CA PHE A 264 8.72 6.68 -9.41
C PHE A 264 8.60 5.31 -8.74
N HIS A 265 7.63 4.51 -9.20
CA HIS A 265 7.39 3.15 -8.72
C HIS A 265 7.72 2.17 -9.85
N LYS A 266 8.68 1.28 -9.63
CA LYS A 266 9.14 0.31 -10.62
C LYS A 266 8.21 -0.92 -10.64
N TRP A 267 6.99 -0.73 -11.12
CA TRP A 267 6.00 -1.80 -11.24
C TRP A 267 6.29 -2.78 -12.38
N SER A 268 7.17 -2.42 -13.32
CA SER A 268 7.64 -3.34 -14.36
C SER A 268 8.36 -4.59 -13.80
N ASP A 269 8.79 -4.56 -12.54
CA ASP A 269 9.31 -5.75 -11.85
C ASP A 269 8.19 -6.78 -11.56
N TYR A 270 6.89 -6.37 -11.60
CA TYR A 270 5.70 -7.23 -11.43
C TYR A 270 5.05 -7.55 -12.77
N SER A 271 5.85 -7.93 -13.75
CA SER A 271 5.39 -8.22 -15.12
C SER A 271 4.65 -9.55 -15.26
N GLU A 272 4.89 -10.49 -14.35
CA GLU A 272 4.25 -11.81 -14.32
C GLU A 272 4.00 -12.23 -12.87
N THR A 273 2.82 -12.77 -12.60
CA THR A 273 2.51 -13.47 -11.34
C THR A 273 2.53 -14.95 -11.65
N PRO A 274 3.61 -15.67 -11.29
CA PRO A 274 3.66 -17.11 -11.53
C PRO A 274 2.66 -17.82 -10.63
N ILE A 275 2.08 -18.91 -11.13
CA ILE A 275 1.29 -19.85 -10.35
C ILE A 275 1.92 -21.22 -10.56
N TYR A 276 2.66 -21.68 -9.57
CA TYR A 276 3.29 -23.00 -9.58
C TYR A 276 2.37 -23.99 -8.87
N ASN A 277 2.10 -25.15 -9.48
CA ASN A 277 1.25 -26.13 -8.84
C ASN A 277 1.57 -27.56 -9.25
N ASP A 278 1.98 -28.37 -8.30
CA ASP A 278 2.21 -29.81 -8.51
C ASP A 278 0.90 -30.60 -8.63
N ALA A 279 -0.19 -30.17 -7.97
CA ALA A 279 -1.50 -30.81 -8.02
C ALA A 279 -2.32 -30.39 -9.25
N VAL A 280 -2.09 -29.17 -9.80
CA VAL A 280 -2.86 -28.58 -10.89
C VAL A 280 -2.26 -28.82 -12.27
N ASN A 281 -0.99 -29.21 -12.37
CA ASN A 281 -0.33 -29.57 -13.65
C ASN A 281 -1.06 -30.68 -14.43
N SER A 282 -1.97 -31.41 -13.78
CA SER A 282 -2.88 -32.37 -14.42
C SER A 282 -4.22 -31.76 -14.89
N ARG A 283 -4.47 -30.44 -14.64
CA ARG A 283 -5.76 -29.79 -14.95
C ARG A 283 -5.53 -28.53 -15.82
N PRO A 284 -5.82 -28.58 -17.13
CA PRO A 284 -5.54 -27.48 -18.06
C PRO A 284 -6.45 -26.23 -17.91
N LEU A 285 -7.28 -26.16 -16.86
CA LEU A 285 -8.26 -25.08 -16.66
C LEU A 285 -7.80 -23.98 -15.71
N ILE A 286 -6.66 -24.14 -15.04
CA ILE A 286 -6.09 -23.10 -14.17
C ILE A 286 -4.90 -22.48 -14.89
N PRO A 287 -4.87 -21.15 -15.06
CA PRO A 287 -3.72 -20.47 -15.65
C PRO A 287 -2.43 -20.82 -14.88
N GLN A 288 -1.34 -21.13 -15.58
CA GLN A 288 -0.02 -21.37 -14.98
C GLN A 288 0.69 -20.06 -14.59
N GLY A 289 -0.01 -18.95 -14.58
CA GLY A 289 0.46 -17.62 -14.24
C GLY A 289 -0.42 -16.56 -14.88
N VAL A 290 -0.31 -15.36 -14.36
CA VAL A 290 -0.95 -14.16 -14.89
C VAL A 290 0.14 -13.26 -15.45
N THR A 291 0.19 -13.12 -16.78
CA THR A 291 1.02 -12.10 -17.43
C THR A 291 0.36 -10.76 -17.23
N ARG A 292 1.02 -9.87 -16.48
CA ARG A 292 0.54 -8.52 -16.18
C ARG A 292 1.13 -7.49 -17.13
N ASP A 293 2.42 -7.65 -17.48
CA ASP A 293 3.17 -6.76 -18.37
C ASP A 293 2.98 -5.30 -17.98
N TRP A 294 3.17 -5.03 -16.68
CA TRP A 294 2.97 -3.71 -16.10
C TRP A 294 4.13 -2.77 -16.44
N ASP A 295 3.77 -1.52 -16.73
CA ASP A 295 4.69 -0.41 -16.89
C ASP A 295 5.04 0.22 -15.54
N ASP A 296 6.12 1.00 -15.52
CA ASP A 296 6.49 1.80 -14.36
C ASP A 296 5.54 2.97 -14.15
N VAL A 297 5.26 3.28 -12.90
CA VAL A 297 4.26 4.25 -12.49
C VAL A 297 4.91 5.52 -11.94
N TRP A 298 4.36 6.67 -12.31
CA TRP A 298 4.70 7.96 -11.76
C TRP A 298 3.55 8.51 -10.93
N LYS A 299 3.86 8.95 -9.70
CA LYS A 299 2.92 9.66 -8.84
C LYS A 299 3.39 11.10 -8.66
N PHE A 300 2.48 12.04 -8.86
CA PHE A 300 2.70 13.48 -8.66
C PHE A 300 1.75 13.95 -7.59
N ALA A 301 2.27 14.57 -6.53
CA ALA A 301 1.48 15.11 -5.44
C ALA A 301 1.78 16.60 -5.22
N LEU A 302 0.72 17.38 -4.99
CA LEU A 302 0.78 18.77 -4.61
C LEU A 302 -0.11 19.00 -3.39
N GLY A 303 0.39 19.78 -2.43
CA GLY A 303 -0.35 20.03 -1.20
C GLY A 303 -0.01 21.38 -0.58
N THR A 304 -0.73 21.67 0.46
CA THR A 304 -0.54 22.90 1.25
C THR A 304 -0.81 22.61 2.72
N ASP A 305 -0.04 23.30 3.56
CA ASP A 305 -0.24 23.39 5.00
C ASP A 305 -0.45 24.85 5.37
N TYR A 306 -1.60 25.18 5.95
CA TYR A 306 -2.00 26.53 6.32
C TYR A 306 -2.20 26.66 7.82
N GLN A 307 -1.31 27.39 8.50
CA GLN A 307 -1.41 27.69 9.91
C GLN A 307 -2.53 28.70 10.15
N LEU A 308 -3.71 28.22 10.58
CA LEU A 308 -4.90 29.03 10.81
C LEU A 308 -4.75 29.95 12.02
N ASN A 309 -4.15 29.42 13.09
CA ASN A 309 -3.83 30.13 14.33
C ASN A 309 -2.76 29.37 15.12
N ALA A 310 -2.46 29.76 16.36
CA ALA A 310 -1.40 29.13 17.15
C ALA A 310 -1.62 27.63 17.40
N ASN A 311 -2.88 27.15 17.39
CA ASN A 311 -3.21 25.78 17.77
C ASN A 311 -3.66 24.92 16.58
N TRP A 312 -4.06 25.52 15.45
CA TRP A 312 -4.67 24.80 14.34
C TRP A 312 -4.00 25.08 13.02
N ALA A 313 -3.70 24.04 12.27
CA ALA A 313 -3.36 24.11 10.86
C ALA A 313 -4.37 23.31 10.03
N LEU A 314 -4.62 23.76 8.80
CA LEU A 314 -5.45 23.10 7.81
C LEU A 314 -4.58 22.63 6.67
N LYS A 315 -4.91 21.48 6.13
CA LYS A 315 -4.15 20.83 5.06
C LYS A 315 -5.07 20.45 3.91
N ALA A 316 -4.52 20.52 2.71
CA ALA A 316 -5.17 19.99 1.52
C ALA A 316 -4.12 19.41 0.59
N GLY A 317 -4.48 18.40 -0.17
CA GLY A 317 -3.60 17.77 -1.14
C GLY A 317 -4.35 17.11 -2.26
N PHE A 318 -3.64 16.96 -3.35
CA PHE A 318 -4.07 16.24 -4.54
C PHE A 318 -2.91 15.41 -5.05
N SER A 319 -3.16 14.18 -5.48
CA SER A 319 -2.18 13.41 -6.23
C SER A 319 -2.81 12.72 -7.43
N TYR A 320 -1.98 12.56 -8.46
CA TYR A 320 -2.24 11.80 -9.67
C TYR A 320 -1.19 10.71 -9.83
N GLU A 321 -1.64 9.52 -10.19
CA GLU A 321 -0.78 8.36 -10.43
C GLU A 321 -1.11 7.77 -11.79
N THR A 322 -0.07 7.53 -12.63
CA THR A 322 -0.24 6.95 -13.96
C THR A 322 -0.66 5.48 -13.86
N SER A 323 -1.34 4.99 -14.88
CA SER A 323 -1.71 3.58 -14.99
C SER A 323 -0.48 2.70 -15.22
N PRO A 324 -0.37 1.54 -14.55
CA PRO A 324 0.64 0.54 -14.90
C PRO A 324 0.24 -0.34 -16.09
N GLN A 325 -1.05 -0.40 -16.47
CA GLN A 325 -1.51 -1.24 -17.58
C GLN A 325 -2.79 -0.69 -18.21
N ASP A 326 -2.72 -0.30 -19.48
CA ASP A 326 -3.84 0.27 -20.24
C ASP A 326 -4.47 -0.73 -21.25
N ASP A 327 -3.84 -1.90 -21.47
CA ASP A 327 -4.34 -2.92 -22.40
C ASP A 327 -5.36 -3.82 -21.67
N PRO A 328 -6.68 -3.76 -22.03
CA PRO A 328 -7.72 -4.55 -21.38
C PRO A 328 -7.50 -6.06 -21.50
N THR A 329 -6.73 -6.51 -22.50
CA THR A 329 -6.42 -7.93 -22.69
C THR A 329 -5.35 -8.43 -21.70
N LYS A 330 -4.67 -7.53 -20.98
CA LYS A 330 -3.66 -7.83 -19.96
C LYS A 330 -4.14 -7.59 -18.53
N GLN A 331 -5.26 -6.89 -18.35
CA GLN A 331 -5.89 -6.75 -17.05
C GLN A 331 -6.37 -8.09 -16.48
N TRP A 332 -6.36 -8.25 -15.16
CA TRP A 332 -6.89 -9.43 -14.49
C TRP A 332 -7.75 -9.04 -13.28
N VAL A 333 -8.65 -9.94 -12.90
CA VAL A 333 -9.71 -9.66 -11.92
C VAL A 333 -9.22 -9.48 -10.49
N ASP A 334 -8.04 -10.01 -10.15
CA ASP A 334 -7.47 -9.93 -8.80
C ASP A 334 -6.89 -8.54 -8.49
N LEU A 335 -6.31 -7.87 -9.49
CA LEU A 335 -5.70 -6.55 -9.38
C LEU A 335 -6.00 -5.73 -10.64
N PRO A 336 -7.25 -5.26 -10.83
CA PRO A 336 -7.57 -4.32 -11.90
C PRO A 336 -6.89 -2.97 -11.59
N VAL A 337 -6.02 -2.51 -12.48
CA VAL A 337 -5.17 -1.33 -12.25
C VAL A 337 -5.33 -0.29 -13.35
N GLY A 338 -5.41 0.98 -12.96
CA GLY A 338 -5.59 2.11 -13.86
C GLY A 338 -4.96 3.38 -13.31
N GLU A 339 -5.26 4.51 -13.96
CA GLU A 339 -4.91 5.84 -13.42
C GLU A 339 -5.66 6.09 -12.11
N GLN A 340 -5.00 6.81 -11.18
CA GLN A 340 -5.61 7.13 -9.90
C GLN A 340 -5.51 8.61 -9.56
N TYR A 341 -6.54 9.07 -8.88
CA TYR A 341 -6.63 10.42 -8.35
C TYR A 341 -6.95 10.38 -6.86
N ARG A 342 -6.18 11.13 -6.06
CA ARG A 342 -6.44 11.27 -4.63
C ARG A 342 -6.70 12.71 -4.27
N TYR A 343 -7.73 12.91 -3.45
CA TYR A 343 -8.13 14.22 -2.92
C TYR A 343 -8.13 14.13 -1.40
N SER A 344 -7.25 14.89 -0.77
CA SER A 344 -7.03 14.81 0.67
C SER A 344 -7.26 16.15 1.34
N VAL A 345 -7.86 16.12 2.51
CA VAL A 345 -7.98 17.25 3.42
C VAL A 345 -7.63 16.81 4.83
N GLY A 346 -7.08 17.74 5.62
CA GLY A 346 -6.69 17.43 6.98
C GLY A 346 -6.68 18.65 7.88
N ALA A 347 -6.55 18.38 9.16
CA ALA A 347 -6.34 19.39 10.19
C ALA A 347 -5.37 18.87 11.24
N SER A 348 -4.48 19.75 11.68
CA SER A 348 -3.55 19.47 12.78
C SER A 348 -3.87 20.35 13.98
N THR A 349 -3.78 19.79 15.17
CA THR A 349 -3.92 20.54 16.42
C THR A 349 -2.91 20.04 17.46
N HIS A 350 -2.71 20.84 18.50
CA HIS A 350 -1.91 20.45 19.66
C HIS A 350 -2.78 20.50 20.92
N TRP A 351 -2.65 19.47 21.75
CA TRP A 351 -3.21 19.41 23.07
C TRP A 351 -2.06 19.09 24.04
N ASP A 352 -1.63 20.09 24.79
CA ASP A 352 -0.38 20.08 25.55
C ASP A 352 0.80 19.67 24.63
N ASP A 353 1.54 18.63 24.96
CA ASP A 353 2.67 18.12 24.18
C ASP A 353 2.26 17.12 23.09
N VAL A 354 0.96 16.83 22.95
CA VAL A 354 0.44 15.89 21.96
C VAL A 354 -0.01 16.62 20.71
N ARG A 355 0.57 16.25 19.56
CA ARG A 355 0.10 16.68 18.25
C ARG A 355 -0.88 15.65 17.70
N ILE A 356 -2.00 16.11 17.13
CA ILE A 356 -3.00 15.28 16.47
C ILE A 356 -3.20 15.81 15.05
N ASP A 357 -2.90 14.98 14.06
CA ASP A 357 -3.16 15.25 12.64
C ASP A 357 -4.30 14.34 12.19
N MET A 358 -5.44 14.92 11.83
CA MET A 358 -6.61 14.20 11.33
C MET A 358 -6.72 14.38 9.84
N PHE A 359 -7.15 13.36 9.11
CA PHE A 359 -7.34 13.46 7.67
C PHE A 359 -8.53 12.64 7.16
N TYR A 360 -9.02 13.08 6.04
CA TYR A 360 -9.89 12.35 5.13
C TYR A 360 -9.28 12.40 3.73
N GLU A 361 -9.26 11.26 3.06
CA GLU A 361 -8.81 11.16 1.68
C GLU A 361 -9.80 10.32 0.87
N PHE A 362 -10.13 10.79 -0.32
CA PHE A 362 -10.88 10.06 -1.32
C PHE A 362 -9.92 9.67 -2.45
N ALA A 363 -9.79 8.37 -2.70
CA ALA A 363 -9.06 7.83 -3.82
C ALA A 363 -10.04 7.31 -4.87
N ASP A 364 -10.00 7.91 -6.05
CA ASP A 364 -10.66 7.44 -7.26
C ASP A 364 -9.70 6.51 -7.99
N LEU A 365 -10.07 5.25 -8.15
CA LEU A 365 -9.26 4.21 -8.80
C LEU A 365 -9.53 4.13 -10.31
N GLY A 366 -10.40 5.00 -10.81
CA GLY A 366 -10.78 5.07 -12.21
C GLY A 366 -11.70 3.94 -12.65
N SER A 367 -11.83 3.83 -13.97
CA SER A 367 -12.55 2.74 -14.64
C SER A 367 -11.57 1.96 -15.50
N VAL A 368 -11.56 0.63 -15.34
CA VAL A 368 -10.60 -0.27 -15.98
C VAL A 368 -11.36 -1.31 -16.78
N ASP A 369 -11.16 -1.32 -18.10
CA ASP A 369 -11.73 -2.33 -18.98
C ASP A 369 -10.91 -3.63 -18.92
N ILE A 370 -11.60 -4.77 -18.98
CA ILE A 370 -11.02 -6.11 -19.03
C ILE A 370 -11.61 -6.94 -20.16
N GLU A 371 -10.73 -7.56 -20.96
CA GLU A 371 -11.10 -8.43 -22.09
C GLU A 371 -10.30 -9.73 -22.05
N ARG A 372 -10.76 -10.74 -21.31
CA ARG A 372 -10.13 -12.06 -21.22
C ARG A 372 -10.95 -13.13 -21.94
N SER A 373 -10.79 -13.22 -23.23
CA SER A 373 -11.57 -14.12 -24.11
C SER A 373 -11.50 -15.59 -23.70
N VAL A 374 -10.34 -16.07 -23.22
CA VAL A 374 -10.15 -17.47 -22.76
C VAL A 374 -10.94 -17.74 -21.50
N ALA A 375 -10.94 -16.82 -20.55
CA ALA A 375 -11.69 -16.91 -19.30
C ALA A 375 -13.15 -16.47 -19.48
N ARG A 376 -13.53 -15.91 -20.61
CA ARG A 376 -14.85 -15.33 -20.92
C ARG A 376 -15.22 -14.17 -19.97
N ILE A 377 -14.21 -13.40 -19.55
CA ILE A 377 -14.40 -12.21 -18.73
C ILE A 377 -14.29 -11.00 -19.65
N ASN A 378 -15.37 -10.22 -19.74
CA ASN A 378 -15.43 -9.04 -20.58
C ASN A 378 -16.33 -7.99 -19.94
N GLY A 379 -15.74 -6.90 -19.48
CA GLY A 379 -16.46 -5.86 -18.74
C GLY A 379 -15.55 -4.74 -18.27
N SER A 380 -15.98 -4.04 -17.23
CA SER A 380 -15.19 -2.98 -16.61
C SER A 380 -15.27 -3.03 -15.08
N PHE A 381 -14.19 -2.63 -14.45
CA PHE A 381 -14.13 -2.35 -13.01
C PHE A 381 -14.21 -0.85 -12.77
N ASP A 382 -15.01 -0.45 -11.78
CA ASP A 382 -15.02 0.90 -11.20
C ASP A 382 -14.70 0.78 -9.71
N GLY A 383 -13.76 1.58 -9.22
CA GLY A 383 -13.37 1.49 -7.81
C GLY A 383 -13.10 2.84 -7.16
N HIS A 384 -13.32 2.90 -5.85
CA HIS A 384 -12.92 4.03 -5.03
C HIS A 384 -12.70 3.63 -3.58
N ILE A 385 -11.92 4.45 -2.86
CA ILE A 385 -11.61 4.23 -1.46
C ILE A 385 -11.80 5.53 -0.68
N HIS A 386 -12.39 5.42 0.52
CA HIS A 386 -12.39 6.47 1.51
C HIS A 386 -11.43 6.10 2.65
N PHE A 387 -10.49 7.00 2.94
CA PHE A 387 -9.60 6.87 4.09
C PHE A 387 -9.96 7.92 5.14
N ILE A 388 -10.11 7.50 6.38
CA ILE A 388 -10.29 8.39 7.53
C ILE A 388 -9.28 7.97 8.59
N GLY A 389 -8.44 8.90 9.03
CA GLY A 389 -7.40 8.54 9.98
C GLY A 389 -6.84 9.70 10.77
N ALA A 390 -5.92 9.35 11.64
CA ALA A 390 -5.16 10.31 12.45
C ALA A 390 -3.74 9.81 12.76
N ASN A 391 -2.81 10.76 12.80
CA ASN A 391 -1.50 10.61 13.43
C ASN A 391 -1.55 11.26 14.82
N ILE A 392 -1.19 10.53 15.84
CA ILE A 392 -1.08 11.03 17.22
C ILE A 392 0.40 10.99 17.59
N THR A 393 1.01 12.16 17.75
CA THR A 393 2.46 12.32 17.98
C THR A 393 2.71 12.92 19.36
N PHE A 394 3.62 12.31 20.12
CA PHE A 394 4.03 12.70 21.46
C PHE A 394 5.51 12.41 21.68
#